data_5f958d18f4e0410fdc32d4466f63c843
#
_entry.id   5f958d18f4e0410fdc32d4466f63c843
#
_cell.length_a   1.000
_cell.length_b   1.000
_cell.length_c   1.000
_cell.angle_alpha   90.00
_cell.angle_beta   90.00
_cell.angle_gamma   90.00
#
_symmetry.space_group_name_H-M   'P 1'
#
loop_
_entity.id
_entity.type
_entity.pdbx_description
1 polymer ?
#
loop_
_entity_poly.entity_id
_entity_poly.type
_entity_poly.pdbx_seq_one_letter_code
_entity_poly.pdbx_strand_id
1 'polypeptide(L)'
;KVQEGARVRYTTIQNWSKNVYNLVTKRAAAYRDATMEWVDGNLGSKVTMKYPAVLLMEPGARGDILSVAFASDGMHQDAGAKVTHLAPHTTSQILSKSVSKGTGRASYRGLVRVNPGAHHTKSNVRCDALLLDENARTDTYPTIRVEENQTEIGHEATVSKVGEDQLFYLMSRGLDESEAYSLIVNGFIEPITKELPMEYAVELNRLIQLEMSGSVG
;
A
#
# COMPACT_ATOMS: atom_id res chain seq x y z
N LYS A 1 -3.59 14.65 -15.16
CA LYS A 1 -5.05 14.73 -15.37
C LYS A 1 -5.50 13.48 -16.10
N VAL A 2 -6.57 12.84 -15.64
CA VAL A 2 -7.23 11.70 -16.31
C VAL A 2 -8.55 12.24 -16.87
N GLN A 3 -8.63 12.35 -18.18
CA GLN A 3 -9.78 12.96 -18.88
C GLN A 3 -11.00 12.03 -18.83
N GLU A 4 -12.16 12.56 -19.22
CA GLU A 4 -13.45 11.87 -19.23
C GLU A 4 -13.34 10.48 -19.86
N GLY A 5 -13.87 9.46 -19.18
CA GLY A 5 -13.89 8.06 -19.60
C GLY A 5 -12.53 7.37 -19.70
N ALA A 6 -11.43 8.08 -19.44
CA ALA A 6 -10.09 7.50 -19.54
C ALA A 6 -9.72 6.69 -18.28
N ARG A 7 -8.93 5.63 -18.49
CA ARG A 7 -8.33 4.84 -17.41
C ARG A 7 -6.81 4.93 -17.49
N VAL A 8 -6.19 5.29 -16.38
CA VAL A 8 -4.74 5.37 -16.24
C VAL A 8 -4.30 4.53 -15.06
N ARG A 9 -3.44 3.54 -15.31
CA ARG A 9 -2.71 2.81 -14.27
C ARG A 9 -1.25 3.27 -14.29
N TYR A 10 -0.76 3.68 -13.13
CA TYR A 10 0.64 4.06 -12.95
C TYR A 10 1.28 3.15 -11.91
N THR A 11 2.12 2.24 -12.39
CA THR A 11 2.80 1.25 -11.56
C THR A 11 4.24 1.67 -11.30
N THR A 12 4.68 1.60 -10.05
CA THR A 12 6.09 1.80 -9.68
C THR A 12 6.54 0.76 -8.66
N ILE A 13 7.75 0.22 -8.88
CA ILE A 13 8.50 -0.50 -7.85
C ILE A 13 9.76 0.31 -7.58
N GLN A 14 9.96 0.69 -6.33
CA GLN A 14 11.08 1.51 -5.89
C GLN A 14 11.94 0.73 -4.91
N ASN A 15 13.20 0.55 -5.29
CA ASN A 15 14.23 -0.09 -4.48
C ASN A 15 15.49 0.78 -4.52
N TRP A 16 15.51 1.83 -3.72
CA TRP A 16 16.65 2.73 -3.59
C TRP A 16 17.62 2.23 -2.52
N SER A 17 18.89 2.60 -2.63
CA SER A 17 19.89 2.28 -1.61
C SER A 17 19.50 2.81 -0.23
N LYS A 18 19.90 2.12 0.82
CA LYS A 18 19.53 2.41 2.23
C LYS A 18 20.06 3.75 2.79
N ASN A 19 20.81 4.54 2.00
CA ASN A 19 21.25 5.90 2.34
C ASN A 19 20.41 7.01 1.68
N VAL A 20 19.38 6.63 0.89
CA VAL A 20 18.52 7.57 0.15
C VAL A 20 17.30 7.98 0.96
N TYR A 21 16.95 9.27 0.87
CA TYR A 21 15.67 9.81 1.32
C TYR A 21 14.74 9.96 0.12
N ASN A 22 13.71 9.18 0.05
CA ASN A 22 12.74 9.12 -1.06
C ASN A 22 11.47 9.91 -0.69
N LEU A 23 11.46 11.21 -0.99
CA LEU A 23 10.38 12.14 -0.63
C LEU A 23 9.55 12.47 -1.88
N VAL A 24 8.47 11.74 -2.10
CA VAL A 24 7.73 11.77 -3.36
C VAL A 24 6.33 12.37 -3.21
N THR A 25 6.00 13.30 -4.10
CA THR A 25 4.63 13.80 -4.28
C THR A 25 4.06 13.30 -5.60
N LYS A 26 2.94 12.56 -5.54
CA LYS A 26 2.17 12.12 -6.71
C LYS A 26 0.74 12.63 -6.58
N ARG A 27 0.22 13.27 -7.62
CA ARG A 27 -1.18 13.75 -7.65
C ARG A 27 -1.83 13.50 -8.99
N ALA A 28 -3.09 13.07 -8.96
CA ALA A 28 -3.93 12.94 -10.13
C ALA A 28 -5.25 13.66 -9.91
N ALA A 29 -5.82 14.20 -10.98
CA ALA A 29 -7.19 14.69 -11.04
C ALA A 29 -7.94 13.82 -12.04
N ALA A 30 -8.99 13.13 -11.60
CA ALA A 30 -9.85 12.28 -12.42
C ALA A 30 -11.17 13.02 -12.68
N TYR A 31 -11.51 13.14 -13.95
CA TYR A 31 -12.72 13.81 -14.42
C TYR A 31 -13.86 12.79 -14.59
N ARG A 32 -14.94 13.16 -15.28
CA ARG A 32 -16.15 12.36 -15.44
C ARG A 32 -15.84 10.93 -15.87
N ASP A 33 -16.34 9.94 -15.13
CA ASP A 33 -16.20 8.50 -15.42
C ASP A 33 -14.75 8.02 -15.64
N ALA A 34 -13.77 8.85 -15.24
CA ALA A 34 -12.35 8.52 -15.35
C ALA A 34 -11.88 7.66 -14.16
N THR A 35 -10.93 6.77 -14.43
CA THR A 35 -10.31 5.93 -13.41
C THR A 35 -8.81 6.21 -13.29
N MET A 36 -8.35 6.53 -12.09
CA MET A 36 -6.92 6.60 -11.76
C MET A 36 -6.53 5.47 -10.82
N GLU A 37 -5.54 4.68 -11.23
CA GLU A 37 -4.99 3.60 -10.43
C GLU A 37 -3.52 3.87 -10.10
N TRP A 38 -3.19 3.95 -8.82
CA TRP A 38 -1.82 3.94 -8.33
C TRP A 38 -1.48 2.55 -7.83
N VAL A 39 -0.39 1.96 -8.34
CA VAL A 39 0.12 0.67 -7.86
C VAL A 39 1.59 0.85 -7.48
N ASP A 40 1.88 0.74 -6.20
CA ASP A 40 3.18 1.09 -5.64
C ASP A 40 3.79 -0.04 -4.81
N GLY A 41 5.01 -0.47 -5.19
CA GLY A 41 5.93 -1.26 -4.37
C GLY A 41 7.04 -0.36 -3.83
N ASN A 42 7.18 -0.30 -2.51
CA ASN A 42 8.17 0.53 -1.82
C ASN A 42 9.09 -0.35 -1.00
N LEU A 43 10.33 -0.49 -1.48
CA LEU A 43 11.43 -1.21 -0.85
C LEU A 43 12.66 -0.29 -0.83
N GLY A 44 13.65 -0.62 -0.04
CA GLY A 44 14.85 0.21 0.06
C GLY A 44 14.59 1.59 0.65
N SER A 45 15.51 2.51 0.44
CA SER A 45 15.56 3.85 1.06
C SER A 45 15.71 3.83 2.58
N LYS A 46 16.46 4.77 3.13
CA LYS A 46 16.48 5.01 4.57
C LYS A 46 15.13 5.51 5.08
N VAL A 47 14.56 6.45 4.34
CA VAL A 47 13.22 6.99 4.60
C VAL A 47 12.48 7.13 3.29
N THR A 48 11.28 6.58 3.21
CA THR A 48 10.32 6.88 2.15
C THR A 48 9.16 7.66 2.74
N MET A 49 8.80 8.80 2.14
CA MET A 49 7.56 9.52 2.39
C MET A 49 6.80 9.66 1.08
N LYS A 50 5.74 8.86 0.90
CA LYS A 50 5.04 8.75 -0.38
C LYS A 50 3.54 8.59 -0.17
N TYR A 51 2.80 9.59 -0.57
CA TYR A 51 1.35 9.67 -0.40
C TYR A 51 0.67 10.01 -1.73
N PRO A 52 0.51 9.04 -2.66
CA PRO A 52 -0.21 9.28 -3.90
C PRO A 52 -1.61 9.82 -3.61
N ALA A 53 -1.99 10.85 -4.35
CA ALA A 53 -3.26 11.53 -4.17
C ALA A 53 -4.11 11.46 -5.43
N VAL A 54 -5.43 11.29 -5.24
CA VAL A 54 -6.43 11.39 -6.31
C VAL A 54 -7.49 12.40 -5.90
N LEU A 55 -7.73 13.36 -6.79
CA LEU A 55 -8.86 14.28 -6.72
C LEU A 55 -9.93 13.78 -7.68
N LEU A 56 -11.09 13.39 -7.16
CA LEU A 56 -12.24 12.92 -7.94
C LEU A 56 -13.12 14.14 -8.22
N MET A 57 -12.87 14.73 -9.40
CA MET A 57 -13.32 16.09 -9.76
C MET A 57 -14.77 16.13 -10.23
N GLU A 58 -15.25 15.07 -10.86
CA GLU A 58 -16.54 15.03 -11.54
C GLU A 58 -17.27 13.71 -11.27
N PRO A 59 -18.59 13.64 -11.52
CA PRO A 59 -19.38 12.44 -11.28
C PRO A 59 -18.83 11.20 -11.98
N GLY A 60 -18.94 10.04 -11.32
CA GLY A 60 -18.46 8.75 -11.82
C GLY A 60 -16.96 8.54 -11.73
N ALA A 61 -16.18 9.55 -11.34
CA ALA A 61 -14.73 9.40 -11.19
C ALA A 61 -14.36 8.36 -10.12
N ARG A 62 -13.31 7.58 -10.43
CA ARG A 62 -12.83 6.49 -9.57
C ARG A 62 -11.33 6.62 -9.29
N GLY A 63 -10.94 6.30 -8.03
CA GLY A 63 -9.55 6.26 -7.60
C GLY A 63 -9.23 4.98 -6.87
N ASP A 64 -8.30 4.17 -7.41
CA ASP A 64 -7.83 2.93 -6.79
C ASP A 64 -6.35 3.09 -6.43
N ILE A 65 -5.99 2.74 -5.18
CA ILE A 65 -4.62 2.82 -4.69
C ILE A 65 -4.24 1.49 -4.06
N LEU A 66 -3.23 0.86 -4.63
CA LEU A 66 -2.66 -0.40 -4.17
C LEU A 66 -1.21 -0.15 -3.78
N SER A 67 -0.82 -0.45 -2.54
CA SER A 67 0.53 -0.17 -2.04
C SER A 67 1.07 -1.33 -1.22
N VAL A 68 2.32 -1.71 -1.52
CA VAL A 68 3.14 -2.56 -0.66
C VAL A 68 4.31 -1.75 -0.14
N ALA A 69 4.58 -1.82 1.16
CA ALA A 69 5.76 -1.28 1.79
C ALA A 69 6.51 -2.38 2.54
N PHE A 70 7.81 -2.52 2.29
CA PHE A 70 8.69 -3.41 3.02
C PHE A 70 9.77 -2.60 3.73
N ALA A 71 9.84 -2.70 5.05
CA ALA A 71 10.83 -2.01 5.87
C ALA A 71 11.72 -3.04 6.59
N SER A 72 13.02 -3.01 6.33
CA SER A 72 14.03 -3.78 7.07
C SER A 72 14.87 -2.86 7.96
N ASP A 73 15.94 -3.40 8.54
CA ASP A 73 16.78 -2.70 9.50
C ASP A 73 17.20 -1.29 9.06
N GLY A 74 16.94 -0.32 9.92
CA GLY A 74 17.28 1.09 9.72
C GLY A 74 16.41 1.83 8.71
N MET A 75 15.37 1.17 8.16
CA MET A 75 14.45 1.77 7.20
C MET A 75 13.16 2.24 7.84
N HIS A 76 12.64 3.36 7.35
CA HIS A 76 11.29 3.84 7.66
C HIS A 76 10.50 4.07 6.37
N GLN A 77 9.53 3.22 6.12
CA GLN A 77 8.60 3.34 5.01
C GLN A 77 7.31 4.03 5.50
N ASP A 78 7.22 5.36 5.34
CA ASP A 78 6.01 6.13 5.62
C ASP A 78 5.24 6.31 4.30
N ALA A 79 4.45 5.32 3.98
CA ALA A 79 3.63 5.28 2.77
C ALA A 79 2.15 5.45 3.12
N GLY A 80 1.36 5.90 2.15
CA GLY A 80 -0.07 6.08 2.40
C GLY A 80 -0.84 6.44 1.15
N ALA A 81 -2.03 6.98 1.32
CA ALA A 81 -2.91 7.33 0.22
C ALA A 81 -3.79 8.52 0.57
N LYS A 82 -4.10 9.35 -0.42
CA LYS A 82 -5.00 10.48 -0.24
C LYS A 82 -6.06 10.48 -1.34
N VAL A 83 -7.32 10.48 -0.95
CA VAL A 83 -8.44 10.62 -1.90
C VAL A 83 -9.35 11.75 -1.43
N THR A 84 -9.71 12.62 -2.37
CA THR A 84 -10.67 13.69 -2.14
C THR A 84 -11.81 13.57 -3.14
N HIS A 85 -13.00 13.34 -2.63
CA HIS A 85 -14.24 13.28 -3.38
C HIS A 85 -14.84 14.69 -3.46
N LEU A 86 -14.88 15.25 -4.67
CA LEU A 86 -15.35 16.63 -4.95
C LEU A 86 -16.68 16.65 -5.68
N ALA A 87 -17.13 15.49 -6.18
CA ALA A 87 -18.34 15.37 -6.97
C ALA A 87 -19.16 14.14 -6.54
N PRO A 88 -20.46 14.09 -6.85
CA PRO A 88 -21.32 12.97 -6.50
C PRO A 88 -20.98 11.69 -7.29
N HIS A 89 -21.45 10.54 -6.77
CA HIS A 89 -21.28 9.22 -7.39
C HIS A 89 -19.83 8.83 -7.65
N THR A 90 -18.88 9.33 -6.85
CA THR A 90 -17.48 8.98 -6.95
C THR A 90 -17.12 7.80 -6.06
N THR A 91 -16.14 7.00 -6.49
CA THR A 91 -15.72 5.81 -5.74
C THR A 91 -14.22 5.78 -5.51
N SER A 92 -13.80 5.22 -4.38
CA SER A 92 -12.39 4.97 -4.13
C SER A 92 -12.15 3.66 -3.38
N GLN A 93 -11.04 3.01 -3.70
CA GLN A 93 -10.57 1.84 -3.00
C GLN A 93 -9.08 1.98 -2.67
N ILE A 94 -8.74 1.78 -1.41
CA ILE A 94 -7.35 1.83 -0.94
C ILE A 94 -7.04 0.50 -0.28
N LEU A 95 -6.03 -0.19 -0.81
CA LEU A 95 -5.45 -1.39 -0.20
C LEU A 95 -3.97 -1.13 0.05
N SER A 96 -3.57 -1.07 1.31
CA SER A 96 -2.19 -0.90 1.73
C SER A 96 -1.75 -2.10 2.55
N LYS A 97 -0.64 -2.73 2.14
CA LYS A 97 -0.01 -3.80 2.88
C LYS A 97 1.41 -3.41 3.25
N SER A 98 1.79 -3.66 4.47
CA SER A 98 3.14 -3.39 4.95
C SER A 98 3.75 -4.58 5.65
N VAL A 99 5.05 -4.76 5.45
CA VAL A 99 5.85 -5.78 6.13
C VAL A 99 7.01 -5.08 6.82
N SER A 100 7.24 -5.39 8.09
CA SER A 100 8.36 -4.87 8.87
C SER A 100 9.20 -6.01 9.41
N LYS A 101 10.53 -5.94 9.20
CA LYS A 101 11.53 -6.93 9.60
C LYS A 101 12.64 -6.27 10.43
N GLY A 102 13.21 -6.99 11.39
CA GLY A 102 14.28 -6.49 12.25
C GLY A 102 13.86 -5.26 13.02
N THR A 103 14.54 -4.13 12.83
CA THR A 103 14.22 -2.83 13.42
C THR A 103 13.45 -1.91 12.44
N GLY A 104 12.99 -2.47 11.33
CA GLY A 104 12.24 -1.73 10.30
C GLY A 104 10.94 -1.15 10.82
N ARG A 105 10.58 0.02 10.29
CA ARG A 105 9.33 0.70 10.63
C ARG A 105 8.51 0.97 9.38
N ALA A 106 7.28 0.52 9.35
CA ALA A 106 6.30 0.88 8.34
C ALA A 106 5.21 1.77 8.93
N SER A 107 4.89 2.87 8.27
CA SER A 107 3.80 3.75 8.68
C SER A 107 2.83 3.94 7.52
N TYR A 108 1.54 3.89 7.81
CA TYR A 108 0.48 4.24 6.87
C TYR A 108 -0.13 5.58 7.26
N ARG A 109 -0.16 6.54 6.31
CA ARG A 109 -0.88 7.82 6.48
C ARG A 109 -1.94 7.97 5.40
N GLY A 110 -3.20 7.83 5.79
CA GLY A 110 -4.34 7.92 4.90
C GLY A 110 -5.11 9.22 5.05
N LEU A 111 -5.67 9.72 3.95
CA LEU A 111 -6.68 10.76 3.95
C LEU A 111 -7.80 10.37 2.99
N VAL A 112 -9.01 10.22 3.53
CA VAL A 112 -10.24 10.22 2.73
C VAL A 112 -11.01 11.48 3.10
N ARG A 113 -11.28 12.31 2.10
CA ARG A 113 -12.09 13.51 2.28
C ARG A 113 -13.28 13.47 1.33
N VAL A 114 -14.48 13.71 1.88
CA VAL A 114 -15.72 13.87 1.12
C VAL A 114 -16.23 15.29 1.34
N ASN A 115 -16.24 16.07 0.28
CA ASN A 115 -16.69 17.47 0.33
C ASN A 115 -18.22 17.59 0.30
N PRO A 116 -18.78 18.71 0.74
CA PRO A 116 -20.20 18.99 0.57
C PRO A 116 -20.63 18.87 -0.89
N GLY A 117 -21.78 18.22 -1.13
CA GLY A 117 -22.31 17.96 -2.48
C GLY A 117 -21.75 16.70 -3.16
N ALA A 118 -20.78 16.02 -2.58
CA ALA A 118 -20.27 14.74 -3.08
C ALA A 118 -21.12 13.55 -2.57
N HIS A 119 -22.44 13.63 -2.77
CA HIS A 119 -23.38 12.59 -2.35
C HIS A 119 -23.20 11.28 -3.14
N HIS A 120 -23.66 10.17 -2.57
CA HIS A 120 -23.51 8.81 -3.10
C HIS A 120 -22.04 8.40 -3.34
N THR A 121 -21.13 8.99 -2.57
CA THR A 121 -19.72 8.57 -2.55
C THR A 121 -19.58 7.24 -1.82
N LYS A 122 -18.71 6.37 -2.38
CA LYS A 122 -18.29 5.12 -1.73
C LYS A 122 -16.77 5.10 -1.61
N SER A 123 -16.27 4.84 -0.42
CA SER A 123 -14.83 4.68 -0.18
C SER A 123 -14.58 3.51 0.76
N ASN A 124 -13.64 2.65 0.40
CA ASN A 124 -13.16 1.58 1.27
C ASN A 124 -11.65 1.68 1.42
N VAL A 125 -11.19 1.63 2.67
CA VAL A 125 -9.77 1.66 3.04
C VAL A 125 -9.45 0.41 3.83
N ARG A 126 -8.46 -0.35 3.37
CA ARG A 126 -7.94 -1.50 4.09
C ARG A 126 -6.43 -1.40 4.24
N CYS A 127 -5.97 -1.49 5.50
CA CYS A 127 -4.57 -1.40 5.85
C CYS A 127 -4.18 -2.64 6.64
N ASP A 128 -3.36 -3.51 6.03
CA ASP A 128 -2.88 -4.72 6.69
C ASP A 128 -1.36 -4.58 6.94
N ALA A 129 -0.91 -4.89 8.14
CA ALA A 129 0.50 -4.89 8.50
C ALA A 129 0.92 -6.27 9.03
N LEU A 130 2.10 -6.72 8.60
CA LEU A 130 2.73 -7.96 9.05
C LEU A 130 4.07 -7.63 9.71
N LEU A 131 4.23 -8.05 10.97
CA LEU A 131 5.46 -7.94 11.72
C LEU A 131 6.17 -9.30 11.72
N LEU A 132 7.43 -9.30 11.30
CA LEU A 132 8.24 -10.52 11.24
C LEU A 132 9.08 -10.73 12.51
N ASP A 133 9.45 -9.63 13.18
CA ASP A 133 10.34 -9.64 14.35
C ASP A 133 9.76 -8.84 15.52
N GLU A 134 10.28 -9.06 16.71
CA GLU A 134 9.83 -8.38 17.94
C GLU A 134 10.11 -6.88 17.95
N ASN A 135 11.21 -6.45 17.32
CA ASN A 135 11.62 -5.06 17.23
C ASN A 135 11.04 -4.33 16.03
N ALA A 136 10.36 -5.07 15.15
CA ALA A 136 9.67 -4.51 13.99
C ALA A 136 8.48 -3.64 14.43
N ARG A 137 8.25 -2.54 13.71
CA ARG A 137 7.23 -1.58 14.10
C ARG A 137 6.31 -1.22 12.94
N THR A 138 5.02 -1.07 13.26
CA THR A 138 4.03 -0.47 12.36
C THR A 138 3.23 0.61 13.06
N ASP A 139 2.87 1.65 12.32
CA ASP A 139 1.99 2.73 12.80
C ASP A 139 0.93 3.03 11.72
N THR A 140 -0.30 3.32 12.14
CA THR A 140 -1.39 3.67 11.23
C THR A 140 -2.03 4.98 11.66
N TYR A 141 -2.04 5.96 10.73
CA TYR A 141 -2.58 7.31 10.94
C TYR A 141 -3.70 7.60 9.93
N PRO A 142 -4.89 7.05 10.10
CA PRO A 142 -6.01 7.33 9.23
C PRO A 142 -6.61 8.70 9.54
N THR A 143 -6.94 9.46 8.50
CA THR A 143 -7.73 10.69 8.58
C THR A 143 -8.93 10.55 7.67
N ILE A 144 -10.13 10.65 8.24
CA ILE A 144 -11.38 10.59 7.49
C ILE A 144 -12.17 11.87 7.81
N ARG A 145 -12.47 12.65 6.76
CA ARG A 145 -13.26 13.87 6.84
C ARG A 145 -14.46 13.74 5.93
N VAL A 146 -15.63 13.60 6.49
CA VAL A 146 -16.89 13.46 5.74
C VAL A 146 -17.76 14.68 6.04
N GLU A 147 -18.00 15.46 5.01
CA GLU A 147 -18.83 16.67 5.06
C GLU A 147 -20.11 16.49 4.24
N GLU A 148 -20.54 15.22 4.02
CA GLU A 148 -21.73 14.82 3.26
C GLU A 148 -22.40 13.62 3.91
N ASN A 149 -23.73 13.62 4.04
CA ASN A 149 -24.47 12.61 4.79
C ASN A 149 -24.79 11.34 3.96
N GLN A 150 -24.92 11.46 2.65
CA GLN A 150 -25.26 10.35 1.76
C GLN A 150 -23.99 9.68 1.24
N THR A 151 -23.27 8.99 2.12
CA THR A 151 -21.98 8.35 1.79
C THR A 151 -21.85 6.98 2.45
N GLU A 152 -21.06 6.11 1.84
CA GLU A 152 -20.65 4.82 2.37
C GLU A 152 -19.12 4.81 2.54
N ILE A 153 -18.64 4.91 3.77
CA ILE A 153 -17.21 4.96 4.06
C ILE A 153 -16.82 3.82 5.01
N GLY A 154 -15.96 2.93 4.55
CA GLY A 154 -15.38 1.85 5.34
C GLY A 154 -13.89 2.04 5.58
N HIS A 155 -13.42 1.70 6.78
CA HIS A 155 -12.00 1.61 7.10
C HIS A 155 -11.73 0.40 7.98
N GLU A 156 -10.82 -0.46 7.52
CA GLU A 156 -10.29 -1.60 8.26
C GLU A 156 -8.78 -1.47 8.43
N ALA A 157 -8.27 -1.81 9.59
CA ALA A 157 -6.83 -1.93 9.83
C ALA A 157 -6.55 -3.21 10.62
N THR A 158 -5.62 -4.02 10.14
CA THR A 158 -5.16 -5.22 10.82
C THR A 158 -3.65 -5.18 11.03
N VAL A 159 -3.20 -5.68 12.18
CA VAL A 159 -1.79 -5.90 12.47
C VAL A 159 -1.63 -7.35 12.92
N SER A 160 -0.80 -8.09 12.21
CA SER A 160 -0.49 -9.48 12.51
C SER A 160 1.01 -9.65 12.74
N LYS A 161 1.36 -10.54 13.65
CA LYS A 161 2.74 -11.06 13.80
C LYS A 161 2.76 -12.47 13.23
N VAL A 162 3.87 -12.87 12.64
CA VAL A 162 4.05 -14.26 12.19
C VAL A 162 4.03 -15.18 13.40
N GLY A 163 3.15 -16.19 13.37
CA GLY A 163 3.00 -17.16 14.45
C GLY A 163 4.12 -18.20 14.43
N GLU A 164 4.66 -18.54 15.62
CA GLU A 164 5.65 -19.62 15.76
C GLU A 164 5.13 -20.96 15.25
N ASP A 165 3.87 -21.27 15.48
CA ASP A 165 3.22 -22.49 14.98
C ASP A 165 3.18 -22.56 13.45
N GLN A 166 2.97 -21.42 12.80
CA GLN A 166 2.95 -21.33 11.34
C GLN A 166 4.35 -21.56 10.76
N LEU A 167 5.37 -20.96 11.36
CA LEU A 167 6.76 -21.19 10.99
C LEU A 167 7.15 -22.64 11.23
N PHE A 168 6.89 -23.17 12.42
CA PHE A 168 7.18 -24.56 12.76
C PHE A 168 6.54 -25.52 11.77
N TYR A 169 5.28 -25.31 11.40
CA TYR A 169 4.61 -26.14 10.40
C TYR A 169 5.34 -26.14 9.04
N LEU A 170 5.70 -24.97 8.55
CA LEU A 170 6.40 -24.84 7.25
C LEU A 170 7.80 -25.49 7.30
N MET A 171 8.54 -25.24 8.37
CA MET A 171 9.87 -25.84 8.58
C MET A 171 9.79 -27.36 8.74
N SER A 172 8.76 -27.90 9.39
CA SER A 172 8.53 -29.36 9.48
C SER A 172 8.23 -30.02 8.13
N ARG A 173 7.88 -29.22 7.11
CA ARG A 173 7.69 -29.65 5.73
C ARG A 173 8.96 -29.53 4.86
N GLY A 174 10.08 -29.18 5.49
CA GLY A 174 11.41 -29.14 4.85
C GLY A 174 11.84 -27.80 4.30
N LEU A 175 11.09 -26.71 4.57
CA LEU A 175 11.54 -25.36 4.27
C LEU A 175 12.54 -24.90 5.32
N ASP A 176 13.56 -24.16 4.90
CA ASP A 176 14.36 -23.42 5.87
C ASP A 176 13.58 -22.21 6.40
N GLU A 177 14.07 -21.58 7.47
CA GLU A 177 13.40 -20.47 8.12
C GLU A 177 13.18 -19.29 7.16
N SER A 178 14.17 -18.95 6.34
CA SER A 178 14.10 -17.86 5.36
C SER A 178 13.06 -18.14 4.27
N GLU A 179 13.01 -19.39 3.80
CA GLU A 179 12.01 -19.84 2.82
C GLU A 179 10.60 -19.80 3.41
N ALA A 180 10.43 -20.21 4.67
CA ALA A 180 9.16 -20.19 5.37
C ALA A 180 8.65 -18.74 5.52
N TYR A 181 9.49 -17.82 5.98
CA TYR A 181 9.14 -16.39 6.04
C TYR A 181 8.81 -15.82 4.65
N SER A 182 9.61 -16.14 3.64
CA SER A 182 9.37 -15.68 2.27
C SER A 182 8.01 -16.15 1.74
N LEU A 183 7.63 -17.40 2.03
CA LEU A 183 6.33 -17.94 1.63
C LEU A 183 5.18 -17.20 2.32
N ILE A 184 5.29 -16.93 3.62
CA ILE A 184 4.28 -16.19 4.38
C ILE A 184 4.14 -14.76 3.84
N VAL A 185 5.25 -14.06 3.62
CA VAL A 185 5.25 -12.69 3.09
C VAL A 185 4.66 -12.65 1.69
N ASN A 186 5.04 -13.57 0.80
CA ASN A 186 4.50 -13.65 -0.55
C ASN A 186 2.98 -13.90 -0.54
N GLY A 187 2.49 -14.79 0.32
CA GLY A 187 1.07 -15.01 0.50
C GLY A 187 0.33 -13.77 1.03
N PHE A 188 0.96 -13.03 1.97
CA PHE A 188 0.40 -11.80 2.51
C PHE A 188 0.23 -10.71 1.46
N ILE A 189 1.21 -10.51 0.56
CA ILE A 189 1.18 -9.48 -0.48
C ILE A 189 0.50 -9.92 -1.78
N GLU A 190 0.15 -11.21 -1.92
CA GLU A 190 -0.40 -11.80 -3.15
C GLU A 190 -1.54 -10.99 -3.78
N PRO A 191 -2.52 -10.42 -3.02
CA PRO A 191 -3.58 -9.62 -3.61
C PRO A 191 -3.11 -8.41 -4.41
N ILE A 192 -1.92 -7.89 -4.09
CA ILE A 192 -1.32 -6.76 -4.80
C ILE A 192 -0.44 -7.26 -5.94
N THR A 193 0.34 -8.33 -5.72
CA THR A 193 1.22 -8.87 -6.76
C THR A 193 0.44 -9.40 -7.97
N LYS A 194 -0.77 -9.91 -7.78
CA LYS A 194 -1.66 -10.35 -8.86
C LYS A 194 -2.14 -9.20 -9.77
N GLU A 195 -2.12 -7.97 -9.29
CA GLU A 195 -2.49 -6.78 -10.06
C GLU A 195 -1.31 -6.19 -10.85
N LEU A 196 -0.08 -6.66 -10.59
CA LEU A 196 1.11 -6.20 -11.30
C LEU A 196 1.26 -6.89 -12.65
N PRO A 197 1.82 -6.21 -13.68
CA PRO A 197 2.37 -6.89 -14.83
C PRO A 197 3.39 -7.95 -14.39
N MET A 198 3.48 -9.06 -15.14
CA MET A 198 4.29 -10.22 -14.74
C MET A 198 5.74 -9.87 -14.41
N GLU A 199 6.37 -9.00 -15.20
CA GLU A 199 7.75 -8.57 -15.01
C GLU A 199 7.92 -7.84 -13.67
N TYR A 200 6.97 -6.99 -13.28
CA TYR A 200 6.98 -6.28 -12.01
C TYR A 200 6.69 -7.21 -10.83
N ALA A 201 5.81 -8.17 -11.00
CA ALA A 201 5.51 -9.17 -9.96
C ALA A 201 6.72 -10.04 -9.67
N VAL A 202 7.42 -10.52 -10.71
CA VAL A 202 8.65 -11.31 -10.58
C VAL A 202 9.74 -10.51 -9.87
N GLU A 203 9.95 -9.26 -10.28
CA GLU A 203 10.98 -8.40 -9.68
C GLU A 203 10.64 -8.07 -8.22
N LEU A 204 9.38 -7.75 -7.89
CA LEU A 204 8.97 -7.50 -6.51
C LEU A 204 9.23 -8.71 -5.61
N ASN A 205 8.85 -9.91 -6.06
CA ASN A 205 9.08 -11.14 -5.32
C ASN A 205 10.57 -11.41 -5.11
N ARG A 206 11.39 -11.19 -6.15
CA ARG A 206 12.85 -11.33 -6.07
C ARG A 206 13.46 -10.35 -5.05
N LEU A 207 13.06 -9.09 -5.08
CA LEU A 207 13.52 -8.07 -4.14
C LEU A 207 13.17 -8.43 -2.69
N ILE A 208 11.97 -8.93 -2.46
CA ILE A 208 11.54 -9.39 -1.14
C ILE A 208 12.37 -10.58 -0.68
N GLN A 209 12.65 -11.56 -1.54
CA GLN A 209 13.53 -12.67 -1.20
C GLN A 209 14.94 -12.22 -0.81
N LEU A 210 15.50 -11.25 -1.54
CA LEU A 210 16.81 -10.67 -1.22
C LEU A 210 16.80 -9.95 0.15
N GLU A 211 15.77 -9.18 0.45
CA GLU A 211 15.60 -8.55 1.76
C GLU A 211 15.41 -9.60 2.89
N MET A 212 14.72 -10.70 2.59
CA MET A 212 14.53 -11.79 3.57
C MET A 212 15.84 -12.53 3.88
N SER A 213 16.67 -12.80 2.87
CA SER A 213 17.98 -13.45 3.04
C SER A 213 19.06 -12.54 3.62
N GLY A 214 18.80 -11.24 3.79
CA GLY A 214 19.79 -10.27 4.24
C GLY A 214 20.88 -9.97 3.19
N SER A 215 20.67 -10.36 1.93
CA SER A 215 21.65 -10.23 0.85
C SER A 215 21.68 -8.85 0.19
N VAL A 216 20.84 -7.93 0.66
CA VAL A 216 20.78 -6.54 0.17
C VAL A 216 21.35 -5.62 1.24
N GLY A 217 22.57 -5.19 1.02
CA GLY A 217 23.30 -4.23 1.85
C GLY A 217 23.69 -3.00 1.05
#